data_d1a02a255590f10ddd132413e6cb46d8
#
_entry.id   d1a02a255590f10ddd132413e6cb46d8
#
_cell.length_a   1.000
_cell.length_b   1.000
_cell.length_c   1.000
_cell.angle_alpha   90.00
_cell.angle_beta   90.00
_cell.angle_gamma   90.00
#
_symmetry.space_group_name_H-M   'P 1'
#
loop_
_entity.id
_entity.type
_entity.pdbx_description
1 polymer ?
#
loop_
_entity_poly.entity_id
_entity_poly.type
_entity_poly.pdbx_seq_one_letter_code
_entity_poly.pdbx_strand_id
1 'polypeptide(L)'
;MVYEQMSIGWLSKNTIDRHRPVLLAFQWGLFLIGAIFWVDASMNSQGFNLAVFGSFAYAIPAKIWAAAAMGCSAFSIIGLMKPVKRWMVCLGAGGHCAQFMLISYSAVFTGGAYVIGLYASILLLPLHLWLLFEAALRDTGDH
;
A
#
# COMPACT_ATOMS: atom_id res chain seq x y z
N MET A 1 11.76 -26.48 35.57
CA MET A 1 11.22 -25.13 35.30
C MET A 1 11.07 -25.03 33.80
N VAL A 2 9.87 -25.28 33.35
CA VAL A 2 9.52 -25.13 31.91
C VAL A 2 9.20 -23.65 31.72
N TYR A 3 10.12 -22.90 31.11
CA TYR A 3 9.77 -21.61 30.56
C TYR A 3 8.86 -21.89 29.36
N GLU A 4 7.55 -21.82 29.57
CA GLU A 4 6.57 -21.71 28.54
C GLU A 4 6.95 -20.46 27.71
N GLN A 5 7.50 -20.70 26.54
CA GLN A 5 7.64 -19.66 25.54
C GLN A 5 6.21 -19.13 25.29
N MET A 6 5.91 -17.96 25.84
CA MET A 6 4.80 -17.15 25.37
C MET A 6 5.04 -16.92 23.87
N SER A 7 4.64 -17.85 23.05
CA SER A 7 4.49 -17.62 21.63
C SER A 7 3.46 -16.51 21.50
N ILE A 8 3.91 -15.35 21.09
CA ILE A 8 3.01 -14.24 20.74
C ILE A 8 2.16 -14.77 19.60
N GLY A 9 1.03 -15.38 19.92
CA GLY A 9 0.19 -16.21 19.03
C GLY A 9 -0.46 -15.46 17.86
N TRP A 10 -0.26 -14.17 17.78
CA TRP A 10 -0.67 -13.35 16.63
C TRP A 10 0.39 -13.25 15.52
N LEU A 11 1.62 -13.70 15.78
CA LEU A 11 2.68 -13.89 14.78
C LEU A 11 2.70 -15.31 14.21
N SER A 12 1.57 -16.03 14.26
CA SER A 12 1.50 -17.41 13.76
C SER A 12 1.86 -17.47 12.26
N LYS A 13 2.55 -18.54 11.88
CA LYS A 13 3.05 -18.82 10.51
C LYS A 13 2.04 -18.64 9.37
N ASN A 14 0.76 -18.44 9.67
CA ASN A 14 -0.35 -18.42 8.72
C ASN A 14 -1.14 -17.10 8.67
N THR A 15 -0.63 -15.98 9.21
CA THR A 15 -1.42 -14.75 9.29
C THR A 15 -1.76 -14.20 7.89
N ILE A 16 -0.80 -14.18 6.97
CA ILE A 16 -1.06 -13.77 5.57
C ILE A 16 -2.02 -14.75 4.90
N ASP A 17 -1.84 -16.06 5.11
CA ASP A 17 -2.72 -17.07 4.51
C ASP A 17 -4.15 -16.99 5.00
N ARG A 18 -4.34 -16.72 6.31
CA ARG A 18 -5.66 -16.56 6.91
C ARG A 18 -6.41 -15.35 6.35
N HIS A 19 -5.72 -14.23 6.15
CA HIS A 19 -6.32 -12.97 5.71
C HIS A 19 -6.19 -12.71 4.21
N ARG A 20 -5.59 -13.64 3.45
CA ARG A 20 -5.30 -13.49 2.03
C ARG A 20 -6.50 -13.05 1.16
N PRO A 21 -7.71 -13.62 1.29
CA PRO A 21 -8.84 -13.17 0.47
C PRO A 21 -9.16 -11.68 0.67
N VAL A 22 -9.12 -11.24 1.93
CA VAL A 22 -9.36 -9.83 2.28
C VAL A 22 -8.23 -8.94 1.76
N LEU A 23 -6.97 -9.37 1.92
CA LEU A 23 -5.82 -8.66 1.40
C LEU A 23 -5.85 -8.54 -0.12
N LEU A 24 -6.21 -9.61 -0.83
CA LEU A 24 -6.36 -9.60 -2.28
C LEU A 24 -7.47 -8.64 -2.71
N ALA A 25 -8.65 -8.72 -2.10
CA ALA A 25 -9.76 -7.83 -2.41
C ALA A 25 -9.36 -6.36 -2.20
N PHE A 26 -8.62 -6.09 -1.13
CA PHE A 26 -8.11 -4.76 -0.81
C PHE A 26 -7.10 -4.26 -1.85
N GLN A 27 -6.15 -5.08 -2.25
CA GLN A 27 -5.16 -4.73 -3.27
C GLN A 27 -5.80 -4.55 -4.66
N TRP A 28 -6.81 -5.32 -4.99
CA TRP A 28 -7.61 -5.08 -6.20
C TRP A 28 -8.34 -3.75 -6.15
N GLY A 29 -8.90 -3.37 -5.00
CA GLY A 29 -9.50 -2.05 -4.79
C GLY A 29 -8.50 -0.92 -5.06
N LEU A 30 -7.28 -1.02 -4.53
CA LEU A 30 -6.22 -0.03 -4.78
C LEU A 30 -5.77 0.00 -6.24
N PHE A 31 -5.70 -1.15 -6.91
CA PHE A 31 -5.42 -1.22 -8.34
C PHE A 31 -6.49 -0.47 -9.16
N LEU A 32 -7.76 -0.68 -8.85
CA LEU A 32 -8.87 0.02 -9.52
C LEU A 32 -8.84 1.52 -9.27
N ILE A 33 -8.50 1.95 -8.06
CA ILE A 33 -8.30 3.37 -7.74
C ILE A 33 -7.17 3.95 -8.60
N GLY A 34 -6.06 3.24 -8.73
CA GLY A 34 -4.97 3.62 -9.63
C GLY A 34 -5.42 3.75 -11.09
N ALA A 35 -6.25 2.82 -11.56
CA ALA A 35 -6.82 2.88 -12.91
C ALA A 35 -7.74 4.10 -13.09
N ILE A 36 -8.55 4.45 -12.09
CA ILE A 36 -9.36 5.67 -12.10
C ILE A 36 -8.48 6.92 -12.20
N PHE A 37 -7.39 6.99 -11.43
CA PHE A 37 -6.43 8.08 -11.53
C PHE A 37 -5.79 8.18 -12.91
N TRP A 38 -5.50 7.04 -13.54
CA TRP A 38 -4.95 7.00 -14.89
C TRP A 38 -5.94 7.57 -15.91
N VAL A 39 -7.21 7.19 -15.83
CA VAL A 39 -8.26 7.70 -16.70
C VAL A 39 -8.45 9.20 -16.49
N ASP A 40 -8.55 9.66 -15.22
CA ASP A 40 -8.68 11.07 -14.88
C ASP A 40 -7.54 11.91 -15.49
N ALA A 41 -6.30 11.45 -15.31
CA ALA A 41 -5.13 12.10 -15.88
C ALA A 41 -5.10 12.09 -17.43
N SER A 42 -5.75 11.09 -18.05
CA SER A 42 -5.81 10.96 -19.51
C SER A 42 -6.88 11.86 -20.13
N MET A 43 -7.91 12.20 -19.36
CA MET A 43 -8.99 13.10 -19.80
C MET A 43 -8.66 14.59 -19.59
N ASN A 44 -7.44 14.92 -19.23
CA ASN A 44 -7.00 16.28 -18.86
C ASN A 44 -7.78 16.91 -17.69
N SER A 45 -8.53 16.11 -16.94
CA SER A 45 -9.12 16.54 -15.70
C SER A 45 -8.13 16.23 -14.57
N GLN A 46 -7.66 17.21 -13.85
CA GLN A 46 -6.73 16.98 -12.74
C GLN A 46 -7.41 17.12 -11.37
N GLY A 47 -8.72 17.31 -11.35
CA GLY A 47 -9.44 17.61 -10.13
C GLY A 47 -9.30 16.53 -9.07
N PHE A 48 -9.42 15.27 -9.44
CA PHE A 48 -9.32 14.14 -8.52
C PHE A 48 -7.87 13.92 -8.06
N ASN A 49 -6.93 13.96 -8.99
CA ASN A 49 -5.50 13.84 -8.66
C ASN A 49 -5.04 14.98 -7.74
N LEU A 50 -5.48 16.20 -8.00
CA LEU A 50 -5.17 17.35 -7.16
C LEU A 50 -5.76 17.20 -5.76
N ALA A 51 -6.99 16.69 -5.64
CA ALA A 51 -7.64 16.47 -4.35
C ALA A 51 -6.92 15.42 -3.48
N VAL A 52 -6.23 14.44 -4.10
CA VAL A 52 -5.51 13.38 -3.38
C VAL A 52 -4.03 13.73 -3.17
N PHE A 53 -3.35 14.17 -4.21
CA PHE A 53 -1.89 14.34 -4.20
C PHE A 53 -1.45 15.78 -3.93
N GLY A 54 -2.38 16.73 -3.89
CA GLY A 54 -2.07 18.11 -3.59
C GLY A 54 -1.05 18.71 -4.54
N SER A 55 -0.12 19.48 -4.00
CA SER A 55 0.93 20.14 -4.78
C SER A 55 1.87 19.17 -5.51
N PHE A 56 1.97 17.92 -5.08
CA PHE A 56 2.72 16.89 -5.81
C PHE A 56 2.10 16.53 -7.16
N ALA A 57 0.80 16.77 -7.36
CA ALA A 57 0.18 16.60 -8.66
C ALA A 57 0.79 17.51 -9.74
N TYR A 58 1.39 18.63 -9.35
CA TYR A 58 2.09 19.53 -10.27
C TYR A 58 3.57 19.14 -10.46
N ALA A 59 4.20 18.58 -9.43
CA ALA A 59 5.61 18.22 -9.47
C ALA A 59 5.87 16.92 -10.23
N ILE A 60 4.94 15.96 -10.13
CA ILE A 60 5.06 14.64 -10.76
C ILE A 60 3.81 14.41 -11.62
N PRO A 61 3.97 14.04 -12.89
CA PRO A 61 2.83 13.75 -13.76
C PRO A 61 1.85 12.77 -13.13
N ALA A 62 0.56 13.10 -13.14
CA ALA A 62 -0.49 12.27 -12.52
C ALA A 62 -0.49 10.82 -13.01
N LYS A 63 -0.13 10.58 -14.28
CA LYS A 63 0.02 9.24 -14.85
C LYS A 63 1.11 8.42 -14.17
N ILE A 64 2.19 9.06 -13.70
CA ILE A 64 3.27 8.35 -12.98
C ILE A 64 2.75 7.87 -11.62
N TRP A 65 1.99 8.71 -10.91
CA TRP A 65 1.35 8.33 -9.65
C TRP A 65 0.39 7.15 -9.83
N ALA A 66 -0.45 7.23 -10.86
CA ALA A 66 -1.40 6.18 -11.20
C ALA A 66 -0.70 4.87 -11.57
N ALA A 67 0.34 4.93 -12.42
CA ALA A 67 1.14 3.78 -12.79
C ALA A 67 1.84 3.15 -11.58
N ALA A 68 2.41 3.97 -10.70
CA ALA A 68 3.04 3.51 -9.47
C ALA A 68 2.04 2.82 -8.54
N ALA A 69 0.84 3.38 -8.36
CA ALA A 69 -0.21 2.78 -7.54
C ALA A 69 -0.67 1.42 -8.11
N MET A 70 -0.92 1.35 -9.41
CA MET A 70 -1.26 0.09 -10.07
C MET A 70 -0.12 -0.93 -9.99
N GLY A 71 1.12 -0.50 -10.22
CA GLY A 71 2.30 -1.35 -10.15
C GLY A 71 2.50 -1.95 -8.75
N CYS A 72 2.45 -1.13 -7.71
CA CYS A 72 2.55 -1.59 -6.32
C CYS A 72 1.44 -2.59 -5.96
N SER A 73 0.20 -2.30 -6.37
CA SER A 73 -0.93 -3.21 -6.16
C SER A 73 -0.74 -4.52 -6.93
N ALA A 74 -0.30 -4.47 -8.20
CA ALA A 74 -0.03 -5.66 -9.00
C ALA A 74 1.05 -6.54 -8.37
N PHE A 75 2.16 -5.96 -7.89
CA PHE A 75 3.20 -6.70 -7.15
C PHE A 75 2.63 -7.37 -5.90
N SER A 76 1.82 -6.66 -5.12
CA SER A 76 1.16 -7.23 -3.94
C SER A 76 0.19 -8.36 -4.29
N ILE A 77 -0.63 -8.19 -5.34
CA ILE A 77 -1.58 -9.21 -5.81
C ILE A 77 -0.83 -10.48 -6.23
N ILE A 78 0.17 -10.35 -7.11
CA ILE A 78 0.95 -11.50 -7.60
C ILE A 78 1.71 -12.15 -6.43
N GLY A 79 2.24 -11.35 -5.51
CA GLY A 79 2.93 -11.84 -4.33
C GLY A 79 2.04 -12.61 -3.37
N LEU A 80 0.77 -12.23 -3.25
CA LEU A 80 -0.23 -12.90 -2.41
C LEU A 80 -0.86 -14.13 -3.07
N MET A 81 -0.66 -14.35 -4.37
CA MET A 81 -1.10 -15.58 -5.04
C MET A 81 -0.27 -16.79 -4.57
N LYS A 82 -0.85 -18.00 -4.63
CA LYS A 82 -0.12 -19.22 -4.26
C LYS A 82 0.83 -19.68 -5.38
N PRO A 83 2.07 -20.05 -5.03
CA PRO A 83 2.73 -19.90 -3.72
C PRO A 83 3.03 -18.43 -3.40
N VAL A 84 2.92 -18.05 -2.12
CA VAL A 84 3.14 -16.66 -1.69
C VAL A 84 4.59 -16.25 -1.94
N LYS A 85 4.78 -15.19 -2.71
CA LYS A 85 6.09 -14.61 -3.03
C LYS A 85 6.33 -13.37 -2.19
N ARG A 86 6.91 -13.55 -1.02
CA ARG A 86 7.06 -12.50 -0.01
C ARG A 86 7.77 -11.25 -0.51
N TRP A 87 8.85 -11.40 -1.29
CA TRP A 87 9.59 -10.26 -1.83
C TRP A 87 8.71 -9.35 -2.70
N MET A 88 7.76 -9.94 -3.46
CA MET A 88 6.82 -9.15 -4.25
C MET A 88 5.81 -8.41 -3.36
N VAL A 89 5.35 -9.05 -2.29
CA VAL A 89 4.50 -8.40 -1.28
C VAL A 89 5.26 -7.25 -0.62
N CYS A 90 6.54 -7.45 -0.26
CA CYS A 90 7.38 -6.41 0.31
C CYS A 90 7.54 -5.21 -0.64
N LEU A 91 7.81 -5.46 -1.93
CA LEU A 91 7.95 -4.39 -2.92
C LEU A 91 6.66 -3.61 -3.09
N GLY A 92 5.53 -4.32 -3.23
CA GLY A 92 4.23 -3.67 -3.39
C GLY A 92 3.80 -2.88 -2.15
N ALA A 93 3.88 -3.49 -0.97
CA ALA A 93 3.53 -2.83 0.29
C ALA A 93 4.48 -1.66 0.61
N GLY A 94 5.78 -1.83 0.40
CA GLY A 94 6.77 -0.78 0.59
C GLY A 94 6.55 0.40 -0.35
N GLY A 95 6.23 0.15 -1.62
CA GLY A 95 5.87 1.19 -2.58
C GLY A 95 4.63 1.97 -2.17
N HIS A 96 3.59 1.29 -1.70
CA HIS A 96 2.41 1.96 -1.16
C HIS A 96 2.71 2.77 0.11
N CYS A 97 3.55 2.25 1.02
CA CYS A 97 4.01 3.02 2.18
C CYS A 97 4.67 4.33 1.74
N ALA A 98 5.58 4.28 0.78
CA ALA A 98 6.26 5.48 0.27
C ALA A 98 5.25 6.47 -0.34
N GLN A 99 4.28 6.00 -1.13
CA GLN A 99 3.23 6.85 -1.69
C GLN A 99 2.39 7.53 -0.61
N PHE A 100 1.91 6.78 0.39
CA PHE A 100 1.10 7.34 1.47
C PHE A 100 1.89 8.30 2.36
N MET A 101 3.18 8.04 2.58
CA MET A 101 4.05 8.99 3.29
C MET A 101 4.20 10.30 2.51
N LEU A 102 4.40 10.25 1.19
CA LEU A 102 4.49 11.44 0.35
C LEU A 102 3.17 12.22 0.32
N ILE A 103 2.02 11.54 0.23
CA ILE A 103 0.70 12.17 0.29
C ILE A 103 0.49 12.86 1.65
N SER A 104 0.83 12.18 2.74
CA SER A 104 0.74 12.75 4.09
C SER A 104 1.65 13.96 4.26
N TYR A 105 2.88 13.89 3.78
CA TYR A 105 3.82 15.02 3.78
C TYR A 105 3.23 16.21 3.01
N SER A 106 2.73 15.97 1.79
CA SER A 106 2.10 17.03 0.99
C SER A 106 0.94 17.69 1.74
N ALA A 107 0.06 16.89 2.34
CA ALA A 107 -1.09 17.42 3.07
C ALA A 107 -0.71 18.27 4.27
N VAL A 108 0.34 17.91 4.99
CA VAL A 108 0.78 18.62 6.21
C VAL A 108 1.54 19.92 5.87
N PHE A 109 2.45 19.86 4.90
CA PHE A 109 3.39 20.97 4.67
C PHE A 109 2.93 21.99 3.61
N THR A 110 1.97 21.64 2.77
CA THR A 110 1.48 22.57 1.73
C THR A 110 0.23 23.34 2.12
N GLY A 111 -0.31 23.09 3.32
CA GLY A 111 -1.47 23.81 3.86
C GLY A 111 -2.75 23.66 3.05
N GLY A 112 -2.79 22.71 2.13
CA GLY A 112 -3.94 22.47 1.27
C GLY A 112 -5.02 21.64 1.96
N ALA A 113 -6.27 21.90 1.63
CA ALA A 113 -7.43 21.14 2.09
C ALA A 113 -7.51 19.73 1.44
N TYR A 114 -6.41 19.01 1.38
CA TYR A 114 -6.31 17.69 0.75
C TYR A 114 -6.75 16.59 1.72
N VAL A 115 -7.91 16.77 2.28
CA VAL A 115 -8.46 15.97 3.37
C VAL A 115 -8.58 14.50 2.98
N ILE A 116 -8.96 14.22 1.73
CA ILE A 116 -9.16 12.85 1.25
C ILE A 116 -7.85 12.06 1.23
N GLY A 117 -6.79 12.65 0.70
CA GLY A 117 -5.48 12.02 0.65
C GLY A 117 -4.90 11.77 2.04
N LEU A 118 -5.06 12.72 2.95
CA LEU A 118 -4.60 12.59 4.33
C LEU A 118 -5.33 11.48 5.07
N TYR A 119 -6.67 11.44 5.00
CA TYR A 119 -7.46 10.38 5.64
C TYR A 119 -7.14 9.00 5.06
N ALA A 120 -7.05 8.90 3.73
CA ALA A 120 -6.64 7.66 3.09
C ALA A 120 -5.27 7.20 3.59
N SER A 121 -4.30 8.11 3.69
CA SER A 121 -2.95 7.79 4.17
C SER A 121 -2.95 7.34 5.63
N ILE A 122 -3.69 7.99 6.52
CA ILE A 122 -3.79 7.61 7.94
C ILE A 122 -4.37 6.20 8.09
N LEU A 123 -5.33 5.81 7.25
CA LEU A 123 -5.97 4.50 7.32
C LEU A 123 -5.14 3.42 6.63
N LEU A 124 -4.54 3.73 5.50
CA LEU A 124 -3.91 2.73 4.63
C LEU A 124 -2.43 2.50 4.94
N LEU A 125 -1.72 3.51 5.45
CA LEU A 125 -0.31 3.38 5.80
C LEU A 125 -0.05 2.32 6.88
N PRO A 126 -0.79 2.27 8.00
CA PRO A 126 -0.58 1.24 9.02
C PRO A 126 -0.82 -0.18 8.49
N LEU A 127 -1.82 -0.36 7.62
CA LEU A 127 -2.10 -1.66 7.01
C LEU A 127 -0.94 -2.13 6.11
N HIS A 128 -0.39 -1.23 5.29
CA HIS A 128 0.73 -1.57 4.43
C HIS A 128 2.04 -1.75 5.20
N LEU A 129 2.27 -0.98 6.27
CA LEU A 129 3.38 -1.21 7.18
C LEU A 129 3.28 -2.59 7.84
N TRP A 130 2.11 -2.96 8.34
CA TRP A 130 1.89 -4.28 8.90
C TRP A 130 2.16 -5.38 7.85
N LEU A 131 1.63 -5.24 6.63
CA LEU A 131 1.84 -6.19 5.55
C LEU A 131 3.32 -6.31 5.16
N LEU A 132 4.03 -5.18 5.12
CA LEU A 132 5.47 -5.12 4.84
C LEU A 132 6.26 -5.87 5.91
N PHE A 133 5.99 -5.59 7.20
CA PHE A 133 6.66 -6.25 8.32
C PHE A 133 6.36 -7.75 8.35
N GLU A 134 5.11 -8.14 8.16
CA GLU A 134 4.71 -9.55 8.15
C GLU A 134 5.38 -10.33 6.99
N ALA A 135 5.53 -9.70 5.84
CA ALA A 135 6.21 -10.30 4.70
C ALA A 135 7.75 -10.35 4.90
N ALA A 136 8.35 -9.31 5.48
CA ALA A 136 9.80 -9.21 5.68
C ALA A 136 10.31 -10.09 6.82
N LEU A 137 9.63 -10.09 7.98
CA LEU A 137 10.12 -10.81 9.18
C LEU A 137 10.10 -12.34 9.03
N ARG A 138 9.34 -12.88 8.10
CA ARG A 138 9.28 -14.33 7.89
C ARG A 138 10.38 -14.89 7.01
N ASP A 139 11.12 -14.04 6.30
CA ASP A 139 12.23 -14.51 5.46
C ASP A 139 13.48 -14.88 6.29
N THR A 140 13.51 -14.49 7.57
CA THR A 140 14.64 -14.73 8.46
C THR A 140 14.55 -16.03 9.26
N GLY A 141 13.52 -16.84 9.09
CA GLY A 141 13.21 -18.00 9.93
C GLY A 141 13.25 -19.38 9.25
N ASP A 142 13.41 -19.47 7.94
CA ASP A 142 13.38 -20.74 7.19
C ASP A 142 14.72 -21.00 6.46
N HIS A 143 15.82 -21.05 7.22
CA HIS A 143 17.09 -21.64 6.77
C HIS A 143 17.44 -22.81 7.69
#